data_d7ce5125cdf9d7ea4000a1cbd418642d
#
_entry.id   d7ce5125cdf9d7ea4000a1cbd418642d
#
_cell.length_a   1.000
_cell.length_b   1.000
_cell.length_c   1.000
_cell.angle_alpha   90.00
_cell.angle_beta   90.00
_cell.angle_gamma   90.00
#
_symmetry.space_group_name_H-M   'P 1'
#
loop_
_entity.id
_entity.type
_entity.pdbx_description
1 polymer ?
#
loop_
_entity_poly.entity_id
_entity_poly.type
_entity_poly.pdbx_seq_one_letter_code
_entity_poly.pdbx_strand_id
1 'polypeptide(L)'
;GENIIYITDKISLTPGLRYENILTRSNGSFKQINLDAAGNVIFNNTTYEKQNSRRSFFLFGLGLSYKTSEDIEWYSNVSQNYRSVTFADISIINPSYAISPDISDEKGVTIDLGLRGEIKDLILLDFTLFNLIYNNRIGFRQKAFKDGSVKSERGNIGNASIYGLESNIDFDINNLLIKNDNMSLNYFINTAIIDSKYTSSYVSGVVGKKVEFVPNLNLKTGIKFGFSNFIFNVQYSFISKQFTDSSNATEGNISGIIGEIPQYQLLDASMSYLIRKFKFEVGINNLTNTYYFTRRATGYPGPGIIPSPPRNFYLTFQIKI
;
A
#
# COMPACT_ATOMS: atom_id res chain seq x y z
N GLY A 1 -8.68 3.20 -23.62
CA GLY A 1 -7.62 3.26 -24.62
C GLY A 1 -6.67 4.40 -24.33
N GLU A 2 -5.44 4.25 -24.75
CA GLU A 2 -4.41 5.30 -24.70
C GLU A 2 -3.70 5.33 -26.07
N ASN A 3 -3.09 6.46 -26.40
CA ASN A 3 -2.32 6.63 -27.61
C ASN A 3 -1.07 7.45 -27.33
N ILE A 4 0.08 7.02 -27.83
CA ILE A 4 1.34 7.76 -27.70
C ILE A 4 1.50 8.61 -28.95
N ILE A 5 1.60 9.92 -28.76
CA ILE A 5 1.79 10.92 -29.83
C ILE A 5 3.20 11.47 -29.69
N TYR A 6 4.06 11.18 -30.63
CA TYR A 6 5.41 11.75 -30.70
C TYR A 6 5.32 13.15 -31.30
N ILE A 7 5.53 14.19 -30.48
CA ILE A 7 5.55 15.59 -30.92
C ILE A 7 6.89 15.88 -31.58
N THR A 8 7.97 15.34 -31.02
CA THR A 8 9.33 15.33 -31.55
C THR A 8 9.99 14.01 -31.16
N ASP A 9 11.23 13.76 -31.61
CA ASP A 9 12.02 12.60 -31.21
C ASP A 9 12.28 12.54 -29.68
N LYS A 10 12.16 13.70 -29.01
CA LYS A 10 12.41 13.82 -27.55
C LYS A 10 11.15 14.01 -26.71
N ILE A 11 10.03 14.41 -27.33
CA ILE A 11 8.81 14.74 -26.60
C ILE A 11 7.68 13.85 -27.08
N SER A 12 7.05 13.14 -26.16
CA SER A 12 5.82 12.40 -26.40
C SER A 12 4.71 12.75 -25.40
N LEU A 13 3.48 12.75 -25.91
CA LEU A 13 2.26 12.97 -25.15
C LEU A 13 1.40 11.73 -25.22
N THR A 14 0.87 11.29 -24.07
CA THR A 14 0.05 10.09 -23.98
C THR A 14 -1.32 10.44 -23.38
N PRO A 15 -2.31 10.89 -24.17
CA PRO A 15 -3.67 11.01 -23.72
C PRO A 15 -4.30 9.62 -23.50
N GLY A 16 -5.02 9.47 -22.41
CA GLY A 16 -5.73 8.26 -22.03
C GLY A 16 -7.20 8.53 -21.72
N LEU A 17 -8.05 7.60 -22.12
CA LEU A 17 -9.48 7.59 -21.84
C LEU A 17 -9.94 6.19 -21.45
N ARG A 18 -10.66 6.07 -20.32
CA ARG A 18 -11.27 4.83 -19.86
C ARG A 18 -12.74 5.05 -19.55
N TYR A 19 -13.61 4.24 -20.14
CA TYR A 19 -15.02 4.17 -19.80
C TYR A 19 -15.26 3.00 -18.86
N GLU A 20 -15.96 3.27 -17.76
CA GLU A 20 -16.36 2.25 -16.78
C GLU A 20 -17.88 2.17 -16.69
N ASN A 21 -18.39 0.95 -16.64
CA ASN A 21 -19.78 0.64 -16.32
C ASN A 21 -19.79 -0.46 -15.27
N ILE A 22 -20.06 -0.08 -14.02
CA ILE A 22 -19.98 -0.96 -12.85
C ILE A 22 -21.40 -1.22 -12.36
N LEU A 23 -21.76 -2.49 -12.27
CA LEU A 23 -23.00 -2.95 -11.68
C LEU A 23 -22.67 -3.79 -10.44
N THR A 24 -23.01 -3.28 -9.27
CA THR A 24 -22.86 -4.00 -8.01
C THR A 24 -24.25 -4.41 -7.53
N ARG A 25 -24.43 -5.71 -7.30
CA ARG A 25 -25.67 -6.27 -6.73
C ARG A 25 -25.33 -7.14 -5.54
N SER A 26 -26.07 -6.96 -4.47
CA SER A 26 -26.04 -7.80 -3.29
C SER A 26 -27.49 -8.15 -2.94
N ASN A 27 -27.74 -9.42 -2.67
CA ASN A 27 -29.03 -9.92 -2.18
C ASN A 27 -28.77 -11.09 -1.27
N GLY A 28 -29.06 -10.92 0.02
CA GLY A 28 -28.78 -11.96 1.00
C GLY A 28 -29.36 -11.63 2.36
N SER A 29 -29.13 -12.51 3.30
CA SER A 29 -29.44 -12.31 4.71
C SER A 29 -28.26 -12.71 5.56
N PHE A 30 -28.02 -12.00 6.65
CA PHE A 30 -27.11 -12.45 7.68
C PHE A 30 -27.87 -12.57 9.01
N LYS A 31 -27.49 -13.57 9.76
CA LYS A 31 -28.06 -13.88 11.06
C LYS A 31 -27.04 -13.61 12.16
N GLN A 32 -27.41 -12.75 13.09
CA GLN A 32 -26.61 -12.48 14.28
C GLN A 32 -27.21 -13.23 15.46
N ILE A 33 -26.42 -14.09 16.09
CA ILE A 33 -26.78 -14.84 17.28
C ILE A 33 -25.75 -14.51 18.35
N ASN A 34 -26.20 -13.99 19.50
CA ASN A 34 -25.36 -13.82 20.67
C ASN A 34 -25.80 -14.83 21.74
N LEU A 35 -24.83 -15.48 22.36
CA LEU A 35 -25.05 -16.45 23.43
C LEU A 35 -24.60 -15.85 24.76
N ASP A 36 -25.27 -16.22 25.86
CA ASP A 36 -24.76 -15.99 27.21
C ASP A 36 -23.62 -16.96 27.55
N ALA A 37 -23.05 -16.82 28.75
CA ALA A 37 -21.97 -17.70 29.22
C ALA A 37 -22.42 -19.17 29.42
N ALA A 38 -23.72 -19.43 29.48
CA ALA A 38 -24.32 -20.76 29.61
C ALA A 38 -24.71 -21.37 28.25
N GLY A 39 -24.49 -20.63 27.15
CA GLY A 39 -24.82 -21.06 25.79
C GLY A 39 -26.27 -20.79 25.36
N ASN A 40 -27.05 -20.06 26.16
CA ASN A 40 -28.42 -19.70 25.79
C ASN A 40 -28.41 -18.52 24.81
N VAL A 41 -29.30 -18.52 23.82
CA VAL A 41 -29.44 -17.46 22.86
C VAL A 41 -30.09 -16.24 23.53
N ILE A 42 -29.30 -15.15 23.70
CA ILE A 42 -29.78 -13.87 24.25
C ILE A 42 -30.12 -12.85 23.15
N PHE A 43 -29.66 -13.07 21.93
CA PHE A 43 -29.96 -12.25 20.77
C PHE A 43 -29.99 -13.11 19.51
N ASN A 44 -31.02 -12.97 18.69
CA ASN A 44 -31.17 -13.68 17.44
C ASN A 44 -31.90 -12.80 16.46
N ASN A 45 -31.17 -12.18 15.55
CA ASN A 45 -31.73 -11.29 14.53
C ASN A 45 -31.26 -11.70 13.13
N THR A 46 -32.19 -11.71 12.19
CA THR A 46 -31.88 -11.92 10.77
C THR A 46 -32.14 -10.62 10.03
N THR A 47 -31.08 -10.08 9.44
CA THR A 47 -31.13 -8.87 8.62
C THR A 47 -31.08 -9.27 7.15
N TYR A 48 -32.05 -8.80 6.38
CA TYR A 48 -32.09 -8.98 4.93
C TYR A 48 -31.52 -7.74 4.27
N GLU A 49 -30.62 -7.95 3.32
CA GLU A 49 -29.99 -6.87 2.59
C GLU A 49 -30.14 -7.06 1.09
N LYS A 50 -30.59 -6.02 0.42
CA LYS A 50 -30.66 -5.98 -1.05
C LYS A 50 -30.11 -4.65 -1.52
N GLN A 51 -28.98 -4.72 -2.20
CA GLN A 51 -28.35 -3.53 -2.79
C GLN A 51 -28.23 -3.69 -4.30
N ASN A 52 -28.48 -2.62 -5.02
CA ASN A 52 -28.29 -2.53 -6.46
C ASN A 52 -27.78 -1.13 -6.79
N SER A 53 -26.54 -1.06 -7.24
CA SER A 53 -25.91 0.20 -7.61
C SER A 53 -25.29 0.08 -9.01
N ARG A 54 -25.67 1.00 -9.89
CA ARG A 54 -25.10 1.10 -11.25
C ARG A 54 -24.41 2.44 -11.41
N ARG A 55 -23.20 2.40 -11.95
CA ARG A 55 -22.36 3.59 -12.17
C ARG A 55 -21.80 3.53 -13.58
N SER A 56 -21.78 4.68 -14.26
CA SER A 56 -21.16 4.82 -15.58
C SER A 56 -20.46 6.17 -15.65
N PHE A 57 -19.18 6.16 -16.00
CA PHE A 57 -18.36 7.37 -16.02
C PHE A 57 -17.13 7.18 -16.92
N PHE A 58 -16.50 8.31 -17.25
CA PHE A 58 -15.23 8.35 -17.93
C PHE A 58 -14.12 8.75 -16.97
N LEU A 59 -12.93 8.19 -17.16
CA LEU A 59 -11.68 8.58 -16.52
C LEU A 59 -10.71 9.04 -17.59
N PHE A 60 -10.05 10.16 -17.31
CA PHE A 60 -9.08 10.77 -18.20
C PHE A 60 -7.69 10.70 -17.59
N GLY A 61 -6.70 10.55 -18.46
CA GLY A 61 -5.29 10.61 -18.12
C GLY A 61 -4.49 11.33 -19.19
N LEU A 62 -3.40 11.96 -18.78
CA LEU A 62 -2.47 12.62 -19.68
C LEU A 62 -1.06 12.41 -19.17
N GLY A 63 -0.24 11.73 -19.94
CA GLY A 63 1.19 11.56 -19.72
C GLY A 63 2.01 12.46 -20.64
N LEU A 64 3.13 12.98 -20.14
CA LEU A 64 4.14 13.71 -20.88
C LEU A 64 5.50 13.06 -20.60
N SER A 65 6.28 12.83 -21.65
CA SER A 65 7.66 12.37 -21.54
C SER A 65 8.57 13.33 -22.31
N TYR A 66 9.70 13.65 -21.70
CA TYR A 66 10.75 14.47 -22.31
C TYR A 66 12.13 13.83 -22.11
N LYS A 67 12.73 13.33 -23.18
CA LYS A 67 14.08 12.78 -23.21
C LYS A 67 15.10 13.90 -23.32
N THR A 68 15.82 14.16 -22.24
CA THR A 68 16.93 15.13 -22.22
C THR A 68 18.12 14.58 -23.00
N SER A 69 18.40 13.28 -22.84
CA SER A 69 19.38 12.48 -23.57
C SER A 69 18.78 11.10 -23.91
N GLU A 70 19.58 10.20 -24.48
CA GLU A 70 19.15 8.80 -24.68
C GLU A 70 18.94 8.08 -23.37
N ASP A 71 19.68 8.46 -22.31
CA ASP A 71 19.71 7.78 -21.02
C ASP A 71 18.86 8.46 -19.95
N ILE A 72 18.41 9.72 -20.14
CA ILE A 72 17.70 10.52 -19.13
C ILE A 72 16.36 11.01 -19.65
N GLU A 73 15.30 10.72 -18.91
CA GLU A 73 13.93 11.08 -19.22
C GLU A 73 13.25 11.78 -18.03
N TRP A 74 12.62 12.93 -18.30
CA TRP A 74 11.62 13.53 -17.44
C TRP A 74 10.24 13.02 -17.85
N TYR A 75 9.41 12.71 -16.85
CA TYR A 75 8.03 12.34 -17.12
C TYR A 75 7.07 13.05 -16.16
N SER A 76 5.86 13.27 -16.63
CA SER A 76 4.77 13.78 -15.81
C SER A 76 3.49 13.07 -16.20
N ASN A 77 2.63 12.84 -15.21
CA ASN A 77 1.33 12.24 -15.43
C ASN A 77 0.27 12.94 -14.57
N VAL A 78 -0.89 13.15 -15.18
CA VAL A 78 -2.10 13.57 -14.46
C VAL A 78 -3.20 12.60 -14.84
N SER A 79 -3.76 11.90 -13.87
CA SER A 79 -4.79 10.89 -14.11
C SER A 79 -5.90 10.92 -13.06
N GLN A 80 -7.12 10.68 -13.51
CA GLN A 80 -8.27 10.53 -12.63
C GLN A 80 -8.33 9.12 -12.06
N ASN A 81 -8.58 9.00 -10.75
CA ASN A 81 -8.78 7.76 -10.03
C ASN A 81 -10.22 7.63 -9.59
N TYR A 82 -10.66 6.40 -9.48
CA TYR A 82 -11.98 6.07 -8.98
C TYR A 82 -11.92 4.75 -8.21
N ARG A 83 -12.54 4.74 -7.03
CA ARG A 83 -12.72 3.54 -6.24
C ARG A 83 -14.20 3.38 -5.91
N SER A 84 -14.82 2.35 -6.45
CA SER A 84 -16.19 2.00 -6.08
C SER A 84 -16.24 1.45 -4.65
N VAL A 85 -17.37 1.71 -3.97
CA VAL A 85 -17.73 0.93 -2.78
C VAL A 85 -17.78 -0.54 -3.17
N THR A 86 -16.96 -1.36 -2.51
CA THR A 86 -16.86 -2.79 -2.77
C THR A 86 -17.74 -3.58 -1.79
N PHE A 87 -17.97 -4.86 -2.09
CA PHE A 87 -18.63 -5.75 -1.15
C PHE A 87 -17.90 -5.82 0.20
N ALA A 88 -16.57 -5.80 0.20
CA ALA A 88 -15.76 -5.79 1.42
C ALA A 88 -15.95 -4.50 2.27
N ASP A 89 -16.34 -3.39 1.66
CA ASP A 89 -16.64 -2.15 2.39
C ASP A 89 -17.97 -2.21 3.15
N ILE A 90 -18.92 -3.04 2.69
CA ILE A 90 -20.30 -3.13 3.20
C ILE A 90 -20.61 -4.44 3.93
N SER A 91 -19.75 -5.46 3.87
CA SER A 91 -20.00 -6.78 4.45
C SER A 91 -19.27 -7.00 5.79
N ILE A 92 -19.29 -6.06 6.70
CA ILE A 92 -18.62 -6.19 8.00
C ILE A 92 -19.52 -6.94 8.99
N ILE A 93 -19.12 -8.15 9.35
CA ILE A 93 -19.85 -9.05 10.28
C ILE A 93 -19.22 -9.01 11.68
N ASN A 94 -18.94 -7.82 12.21
CA ASN A 94 -18.38 -7.68 13.55
C ASN A 94 -19.22 -6.71 14.37
N PRO A 95 -19.70 -7.07 15.56
CA PRO A 95 -20.53 -6.22 16.41
C PRO A 95 -19.91 -4.87 16.80
N SER A 96 -18.56 -4.81 16.83
CA SER A 96 -17.80 -3.58 17.11
C SER A 96 -17.70 -2.63 15.92
N TYR A 97 -18.26 -3.01 14.76
CA TYR A 97 -18.23 -2.26 13.52
C TYR A 97 -19.63 -1.83 13.09
N ALA A 98 -19.66 -0.75 12.37
CA ALA A 98 -20.84 -0.29 11.65
C ALA A 98 -20.45 0.17 10.25
N ILE A 99 -21.40 0.20 9.35
CA ILE A 99 -21.26 0.75 8.01
C ILE A 99 -22.14 1.98 7.94
N SER A 100 -21.60 3.08 7.40
CA SER A 100 -22.39 4.27 7.14
C SER A 100 -23.44 3.96 6.07
N PRO A 101 -24.72 4.24 6.29
CA PRO A 101 -25.76 4.04 5.28
C PRO A 101 -25.53 4.89 4.02
N ASP A 102 -24.81 6.01 4.17
CA ASP A 102 -24.54 6.98 3.11
C ASP A 102 -23.15 6.77 2.45
N ILE A 103 -22.54 5.60 2.64
CA ILE A 103 -21.23 5.32 2.06
C ILE A 103 -21.28 5.44 0.53
N SER A 104 -20.37 6.20 -0.04
CA SER A 104 -20.31 6.51 -1.46
C SER A 104 -18.90 6.32 -2.02
N ASP A 105 -18.80 6.26 -3.34
CA ASP A 105 -17.55 6.01 -4.06
C ASP A 105 -16.52 7.13 -3.85
N GLU A 106 -15.24 6.75 -3.81
CA GLU A 106 -14.12 7.68 -3.82
C GLU A 106 -13.79 8.11 -5.25
N LYS A 107 -13.40 9.36 -5.41
CA LYS A 107 -12.84 9.90 -6.66
C LYS A 107 -11.55 10.63 -6.34
N GLY A 108 -10.67 10.72 -7.31
CA GLY A 108 -9.43 11.41 -7.07
C GLY A 108 -8.69 11.79 -8.33
N VAL A 109 -7.55 12.43 -8.13
CA VAL A 109 -6.59 12.77 -9.16
C VAL A 109 -5.20 12.42 -8.63
N THR A 110 -4.40 11.76 -9.46
CA THR A 110 -2.98 11.56 -9.23
C THR A 110 -2.20 12.49 -10.14
N ILE A 111 -1.20 13.15 -9.58
CA ILE A 111 -0.27 14.03 -10.29
C ILE A 111 1.13 13.54 -9.95
N ASP A 112 1.92 13.22 -10.97
CA ASP A 112 3.28 12.75 -10.84
C ASP A 112 4.21 13.61 -11.69
N LEU A 113 5.40 13.88 -11.17
CA LEU A 113 6.53 14.46 -11.90
C LEU A 113 7.78 13.69 -11.52
N GLY A 114 8.43 13.09 -12.51
CA GLY A 114 9.58 12.25 -12.25
C GLY A 114 10.73 12.46 -13.22
N LEU A 115 11.88 11.95 -12.79
CA LEU A 115 13.12 11.86 -13.54
C LEU A 115 13.64 10.45 -13.41
N ARG A 116 13.88 9.78 -14.52
CA ARG A 116 14.48 8.45 -14.52
C ARG A 116 15.57 8.32 -15.56
N GLY A 117 16.47 7.42 -15.34
CA GLY A 117 17.52 7.13 -16.30
C GLY A 117 18.72 6.40 -15.70
N GLU A 118 19.73 6.31 -16.53
CA GLU A 118 20.99 5.65 -16.23
C GLU A 118 22.16 6.63 -16.45
N ILE A 119 23.09 6.68 -15.52
CA ILE A 119 24.26 7.55 -15.59
C ILE A 119 25.51 6.69 -15.79
N LYS A 120 26.10 6.75 -17.00
CA LYS A 120 27.37 6.09 -17.37
C LYS A 120 27.38 4.58 -17.07
N ASP A 121 26.27 3.90 -17.21
CA ASP A 121 26.11 2.46 -16.87
C ASP A 121 26.50 2.12 -15.41
N LEU A 122 26.51 3.14 -14.52
CA LEU A 122 26.94 2.99 -13.13
C LEU A 122 25.84 3.23 -12.11
N ILE A 123 24.90 4.09 -12.46
CA ILE A 123 23.82 4.51 -11.55
C ILE A 123 22.49 4.48 -12.30
N LEU A 124 21.62 3.57 -11.92
CA LEU A 124 20.22 3.60 -12.32
C LEU A 124 19.45 4.41 -11.28
N LEU A 125 18.65 5.38 -11.73
CA LEU A 125 17.86 6.24 -10.86
C LEU A 125 16.43 6.43 -11.36
N ASP A 126 15.51 6.55 -10.41
CA ASP A 126 14.14 6.99 -10.63
C ASP A 126 13.69 7.81 -9.42
N PHE A 127 13.32 9.06 -9.65
CA PHE A 127 12.79 9.97 -8.65
C PHE A 127 11.41 10.45 -9.09
N THR A 128 10.42 10.37 -8.20
CA THR A 128 9.06 10.81 -8.48
C THR A 128 8.53 11.66 -7.35
N LEU A 129 8.16 12.88 -7.65
CA LEU A 129 7.28 13.69 -6.81
C LEU A 129 5.84 13.35 -7.17
N PHE A 130 5.01 13.06 -6.17
CA PHE A 130 3.62 12.71 -6.40
C PHE A 130 2.67 13.46 -5.47
N ASN A 131 1.43 13.62 -5.94
CA ASN A 131 0.30 14.06 -5.13
C ASN A 131 -0.95 13.28 -5.51
N LEU A 132 -1.52 12.57 -4.53
CA LEU A 132 -2.78 11.84 -4.60
C LEU A 132 -3.86 12.69 -3.91
N ILE A 133 -4.80 13.19 -4.66
CA ILE A 133 -5.93 13.96 -4.15
C ILE A 133 -7.15 13.04 -4.13
N TYR A 134 -7.76 12.87 -2.96
CA TYR A 134 -8.94 12.04 -2.76
C TYR A 134 -10.14 12.90 -2.36
N ASN A 135 -11.25 12.68 -3.05
CA ASN A 135 -12.56 13.20 -2.67
C ASN A 135 -13.42 12.08 -2.11
N ASN A 136 -14.10 12.34 -1.00
CA ASN A 136 -14.96 11.37 -0.31
C ASN A 136 -14.22 10.08 0.09
N ARG A 137 -12.97 10.22 0.63
CA ARG A 137 -12.18 9.06 1.04
C ARG A 137 -12.94 8.19 2.03
N ILE A 138 -12.98 6.88 1.78
CA ILE A 138 -13.55 5.88 2.67
C ILE A 138 -12.51 5.48 3.71
N GLY A 139 -12.86 5.58 4.98
CA GLY A 139 -12.00 5.22 6.11
C GLY A 139 -12.82 4.74 7.30
N PHE A 140 -12.19 4.74 8.47
CA PHE A 140 -12.83 4.40 9.74
C PHE A 140 -12.90 5.59 10.67
N ARG A 141 -14.04 5.76 11.36
CA ARG A 141 -14.24 6.75 12.42
C ARG A 141 -14.90 6.10 13.62
N GLN A 142 -14.63 6.64 14.81
CA GLN A 142 -15.40 6.27 15.99
C GLN A 142 -16.73 6.99 15.98
N LYS A 143 -17.82 6.26 16.20
CA LYS A 143 -19.18 6.84 16.25
C LYS A 143 -19.94 6.28 17.44
N ALA A 144 -20.51 7.20 18.22
CA ALA A 144 -21.46 6.87 19.26
C ALA A 144 -22.84 6.61 18.65
N PHE A 145 -23.49 5.54 19.04
CA PHE A 145 -24.81 5.13 18.60
C PHE A 145 -25.85 5.43 19.70
N LYS A 146 -27.13 5.45 19.30
CA LYS A 146 -28.25 5.77 20.22
C LYS A 146 -28.41 4.78 21.38
N ASP A 147 -27.87 3.57 21.21
CA ASP A 147 -27.84 2.52 22.24
C ASP A 147 -26.72 2.70 23.26
N GLY A 148 -25.97 3.81 23.18
CA GLY A 148 -24.82 4.10 24.04
C GLY A 148 -23.53 3.40 23.62
N SER A 149 -23.55 2.54 22.59
CA SER A 149 -22.34 1.88 22.09
C SER A 149 -21.48 2.83 21.25
N VAL A 150 -20.15 2.66 21.33
CA VAL A 150 -19.20 3.29 20.44
C VAL A 150 -18.64 2.24 19.51
N LYS A 151 -18.82 2.42 18.20
CA LYS A 151 -18.36 1.46 17.19
C LYS A 151 -17.43 2.15 16.18
N SER A 152 -16.57 1.38 15.57
CA SER A 152 -15.81 1.83 14.41
C SER A 152 -16.70 1.79 13.17
N GLU A 153 -17.12 2.95 12.68
CA GLU A 153 -17.96 3.06 11.49
C GLU A 153 -17.09 3.24 10.24
N ARG A 154 -17.33 2.37 9.24
CA ARG A 154 -16.76 2.54 7.90
C ARG A 154 -17.67 3.44 7.07
N GLY A 155 -17.09 4.48 6.48
CA GLY A 155 -17.83 5.44 5.68
C GLY A 155 -16.90 6.48 5.08
N ASN A 156 -17.47 7.45 4.37
CA ASN A 156 -16.71 8.57 3.85
C ASN A 156 -16.30 9.50 5.01
N ILE A 157 -15.01 9.75 5.11
CA ILE A 157 -14.42 10.59 6.15
C ILE A 157 -14.34 12.04 5.68
N GLY A 158 -13.90 12.26 4.44
CA GLY A 158 -13.71 13.58 3.87
C GLY A 158 -12.78 13.56 2.68
N ASN A 159 -12.21 14.71 2.34
CA ASN A 159 -11.20 14.83 1.31
C ASN A 159 -9.82 14.74 1.92
N ALA A 160 -8.88 14.14 1.19
CA ALA A 160 -7.52 13.96 1.66
C ALA A 160 -6.51 14.22 0.55
N SER A 161 -5.30 14.62 0.93
CA SER A 161 -4.14 14.71 0.06
C SER A 161 -3.01 13.88 0.66
N ILE A 162 -2.38 13.07 -0.19
CA ILE A 162 -1.19 12.27 0.13
C ILE A 162 -0.13 12.66 -0.90
N TYR A 163 0.97 13.20 -0.45
CA TYR A 163 2.02 13.68 -1.33
C TYR A 163 3.40 13.29 -0.81
N GLY A 164 4.37 13.22 -1.70
CA GLY A 164 5.69 12.80 -1.29
C GLY A 164 6.68 12.72 -2.42
N LEU A 165 7.83 12.17 -2.06
CA LEU A 165 8.93 11.82 -2.94
C LEU A 165 9.14 10.30 -2.86
N GLU A 166 9.15 9.64 -4.00
CA GLU A 166 9.66 8.28 -4.14
C GLU A 166 11.00 8.30 -4.87
N SER A 167 11.92 7.44 -4.47
CA SER A 167 13.19 7.28 -5.13
C SER A 167 13.61 5.82 -5.19
N ASN A 168 14.17 5.43 -6.32
CA ASN A 168 14.87 4.18 -6.50
C ASN A 168 16.24 4.47 -7.11
N ILE A 169 17.30 4.07 -6.44
CA ILE A 169 18.68 4.27 -6.90
C ILE A 169 19.40 2.94 -6.76
N ASP A 170 20.05 2.51 -7.82
CA ASP A 170 20.95 1.35 -7.84
C ASP A 170 22.33 1.79 -8.29
N PHE A 171 23.35 1.45 -7.52
CA PHE A 171 24.75 1.77 -7.78
C PHE A 171 25.50 0.49 -8.14
N ASP A 172 26.11 0.44 -9.30
CA ASP A 172 27.09 -0.59 -9.65
C ASP A 172 28.46 -0.25 -9.04
N ILE A 173 28.66 -0.68 -7.80
CA ILE A 173 29.88 -0.43 -7.03
C ILE A 173 31.07 -1.15 -7.66
N ASN A 174 30.82 -2.33 -8.28
CA ASN A 174 31.89 -3.07 -8.95
C ASN A 174 32.49 -2.28 -10.10
N ASN A 175 31.67 -1.78 -11.00
CA ASN A 175 32.16 -1.01 -12.15
C ASN A 175 32.67 0.38 -11.75
N LEU A 176 32.14 0.96 -10.66
CA LEU A 176 32.57 2.26 -10.16
C LEU A 176 33.96 2.21 -9.51
N LEU A 177 34.24 1.20 -8.69
CA LEU A 177 35.41 1.18 -7.79
C LEU A 177 36.36 -0.02 -8.00
N ILE A 178 35.82 -1.21 -8.27
CA ILE A 178 36.58 -2.48 -8.17
C ILE A 178 37.05 -2.95 -9.55
N LYS A 179 36.17 -2.90 -10.56
CA LYS A 179 36.41 -3.27 -11.97
C LYS A 179 36.89 -4.71 -12.12
N ASN A 180 36.16 -5.66 -11.51
CA ASN A 180 36.43 -7.07 -11.61
C ASN A 180 35.33 -7.80 -12.38
N ASP A 181 35.61 -8.34 -13.56
CA ASP A 181 34.65 -8.98 -14.46
C ASP A 181 33.99 -10.24 -13.88
N ASN A 182 34.60 -10.90 -12.91
CA ASN A 182 34.05 -12.08 -12.25
C ASN A 182 33.16 -11.77 -11.05
N MET A 183 32.99 -10.49 -10.73
CA MET A 183 32.27 -10.03 -9.55
C MET A 183 31.18 -9.01 -9.95
N SER A 184 30.08 -9.01 -9.24
CA SER A 184 29.11 -7.92 -9.22
C SER A 184 28.91 -7.43 -7.79
N LEU A 185 28.86 -6.13 -7.60
CA LEU A 185 28.57 -5.52 -6.30
C LEU A 185 27.67 -4.32 -6.54
N ASN A 186 26.40 -4.47 -6.18
CA ASN A 186 25.40 -3.43 -6.30
C ASN A 186 24.93 -3.00 -4.91
N TYR A 187 24.72 -1.71 -4.75
CA TYR A 187 24.06 -1.12 -3.58
C TYR A 187 22.83 -0.38 -4.02
N PHE A 188 21.68 -0.70 -3.44
CA PHE A 188 20.43 -0.03 -3.78
C PHE A 188 19.82 0.71 -2.60
N ILE A 189 19.12 1.79 -2.91
CA ILE A 189 18.28 2.56 -1.99
C ILE A 189 16.93 2.78 -2.67
N ASN A 190 15.87 2.32 -2.00
CA ASN A 190 14.49 2.58 -2.39
C ASN A 190 13.82 3.31 -1.21
N THR A 191 13.36 4.53 -1.44
CA THR A 191 12.82 5.39 -0.38
C THR A 191 11.52 6.02 -0.82
N ALA A 192 10.53 6.03 0.08
CA ALA A 192 9.34 6.86 -0.05
C ALA A 192 9.21 7.74 1.21
N ILE A 193 9.26 9.06 1.00
CA ILE A 193 9.01 10.08 2.03
C ILE A 193 7.63 10.65 1.73
N ILE A 194 6.69 10.41 2.64
CA ILE A 194 5.27 10.67 2.38
C ILE A 194 4.71 11.55 3.49
N ASP A 195 3.95 12.55 3.11
CA ASP A 195 3.06 13.25 4.02
C ASP A 195 1.61 13.12 3.56
N SER A 196 0.69 13.12 4.52
CA SER A 196 -0.73 12.95 4.24
C SER A 196 -1.57 13.74 5.22
N LYS A 197 -2.70 14.26 4.75
CA LYS A 197 -3.66 14.95 5.61
C LYS A 197 -5.06 14.95 5.04
N TYR A 198 -6.01 14.92 5.94
CA TYR A 198 -7.39 15.27 5.60
C TYR A 198 -7.50 16.78 5.40
N THR A 199 -7.93 17.22 4.21
CA THR A 199 -8.07 18.63 3.82
C THR A 199 -9.46 19.18 4.15
N SER A 200 -10.48 18.31 4.16
CA SER A 200 -11.83 18.58 4.67
C SER A 200 -12.43 17.32 5.25
N SER A 201 -13.37 17.43 6.17
CA SER A 201 -14.01 16.26 6.77
C SER A 201 -15.41 16.56 7.25
N TYR A 202 -16.29 15.57 7.15
CA TYR A 202 -17.62 15.53 7.79
C TYR A 202 -17.55 15.14 9.27
N VAL A 203 -16.35 14.72 9.74
CA VAL A 203 -16.09 14.25 11.10
C VAL A 203 -15.33 15.33 11.84
N SER A 204 -15.84 15.78 12.97
CA SER A 204 -15.17 16.80 13.80
C SER A 204 -13.80 16.33 14.26
N GLY A 205 -12.81 17.23 14.25
CA GLY A 205 -11.45 16.97 14.73
C GLY A 205 -10.56 16.14 13.79
N VAL A 206 -11.00 15.85 12.56
CA VAL A 206 -10.25 15.05 11.58
C VAL A 206 -9.44 15.92 10.62
N VAL A 207 -9.88 17.13 10.30
CA VAL A 207 -9.14 18.03 9.41
C VAL A 207 -7.72 18.26 9.93
N GLY A 208 -6.73 18.09 9.07
CA GLY A 208 -5.31 18.17 9.40
C GLY A 208 -4.69 16.87 9.96
N LYS A 209 -5.49 15.87 10.33
CA LYS A 209 -5.01 14.56 10.75
C LYS A 209 -4.39 13.78 9.57
N LYS A 210 -3.47 12.86 9.88
CA LYS A 210 -2.86 11.96 8.91
C LYS A 210 -3.88 10.97 8.36
N VAL A 211 -3.70 10.60 7.11
CA VAL A 211 -4.47 9.52 6.49
C VAL A 211 -4.00 8.17 7.04
N GLU A 212 -4.92 7.27 7.28
CA GLU A 212 -4.66 5.95 7.85
C GLU A 212 -3.77 5.10 6.94
N PHE A 213 -2.92 4.28 7.54
CA PHE A 213 -2.01 3.33 6.87
C PHE A 213 -1.02 3.98 5.91
N VAL A 214 -0.69 5.25 6.13
CA VAL A 214 0.32 5.99 5.37
C VAL A 214 1.52 6.27 6.28
N PRO A 215 2.64 5.53 6.12
CA PRO A 215 3.87 5.83 6.84
C PRO A 215 4.53 7.08 6.28
N ASN A 216 5.18 7.88 7.15
CA ASN A 216 5.94 9.05 6.69
C ASN A 216 7.25 8.67 5.97
N LEU A 217 7.82 7.51 6.34
CA LEU A 217 9.03 6.98 5.72
C LEU A 217 8.90 5.47 5.50
N ASN A 218 9.15 5.06 4.27
CA ASN A 218 9.38 3.67 3.89
C ASN A 218 10.75 3.61 3.21
N LEU A 219 11.71 2.94 3.85
CA LEU A 219 13.06 2.78 3.34
C LEU A 219 13.37 1.30 3.15
N LYS A 220 13.90 0.95 1.98
CA LYS A 220 14.54 -0.33 1.72
C LYS A 220 15.91 -0.07 1.13
N THR A 221 16.93 -0.67 1.71
CA THR A 221 18.31 -0.55 1.20
C THR A 221 19.02 -1.87 1.36
N GLY A 222 20.01 -2.12 0.51
CA GLY A 222 20.70 -3.39 0.59
C GLY A 222 21.86 -3.51 -0.38
N ILE A 223 22.58 -4.61 -0.23
CA ILE A 223 23.73 -4.97 -1.03
C ILE A 223 23.43 -6.29 -1.71
N LYS A 224 23.73 -6.35 -3.01
CA LYS A 224 23.77 -7.57 -3.80
C LYS A 224 25.21 -7.81 -4.25
N PHE A 225 25.79 -8.90 -3.78
CA PHE A 225 27.12 -9.34 -4.15
C PHE A 225 27.03 -10.62 -4.98
N GLY A 226 27.66 -10.64 -6.14
CA GLY A 226 27.80 -11.81 -6.99
C GLY A 226 29.28 -12.13 -7.25
N PHE A 227 29.63 -13.40 -7.19
CA PHE A 227 30.95 -13.88 -7.57
C PHE A 227 30.81 -15.22 -8.28
N SER A 228 31.19 -15.27 -9.57
CA SER A 228 30.98 -16.46 -10.41
C SER A 228 29.54 -16.96 -10.36
N ASN A 229 29.27 -18.10 -9.78
CA ASN A 229 27.94 -18.72 -9.67
C ASN A 229 27.24 -18.45 -8.33
N PHE A 230 27.84 -17.65 -7.49
CA PHE A 230 27.39 -17.33 -6.14
C PHE A 230 26.77 -15.95 -6.11
N ILE A 231 25.59 -15.82 -5.47
CA ILE A 231 24.94 -14.53 -5.23
C ILE A 231 24.56 -14.46 -3.75
N PHE A 232 24.92 -13.36 -3.11
CA PHE A 232 24.55 -13.04 -1.74
C PHE A 232 23.80 -11.69 -1.71
N ASN A 233 22.69 -11.63 -0.96
CA ASN A 233 21.91 -10.42 -0.79
C ASN A 233 21.65 -10.15 0.69
N VAL A 234 21.75 -8.89 1.08
CA VAL A 234 21.31 -8.43 2.39
C VAL A 234 20.42 -7.20 2.16
N GLN A 235 19.25 -7.18 2.78
CA GLN A 235 18.30 -6.07 2.69
C GLN A 235 17.89 -5.62 4.09
N TYR A 236 17.97 -4.33 4.32
CA TYR A 236 17.38 -3.65 5.47
C TYR A 236 16.11 -2.93 5.03
N SER A 237 15.05 -3.05 5.82
CA SER A 237 13.78 -2.37 5.61
C SER A 237 13.38 -1.62 6.88
N PHE A 238 12.96 -0.37 6.74
CA PHE A 238 12.41 0.47 7.80
C PHE A 238 11.09 1.06 7.38
N ILE A 239 10.07 0.89 8.21
CA ILE A 239 8.75 1.51 8.04
C ILE A 239 8.45 2.35 9.28
N SER A 240 8.17 3.63 9.08
CA SER A 240 7.75 4.51 10.18
C SER A 240 6.34 4.14 10.68
N LYS A 241 5.99 4.64 11.85
CA LYS A 241 4.67 4.44 12.46
C LYS A 241 3.53 4.91 11.57
N GLN A 242 2.35 4.29 11.76
CA GLN A 242 1.13 4.56 11.02
C GLN A 242 -0.06 4.59 11.97
N PHE A 243 -1.12 5.29 11.59
CA PHE A 243 -2.39 5.26 12.31
C PHE A 243 -3.38 4.32 11.63
N THR A 244 -4.31 3.75 12.38
CA THR A 244 -5.32 2.83 11.85
C THR A 244 -6.68 3.46 11.65
N ASP A 245 -6.87 4.70 12.11
CA ASP A 245 -8.11 5.45 11.99
C ASP A 245 -7.89 6.94 11.80
N SER A 246 -8.91 7.66 11.36
CA SER A 246 -8.86 9.08 11.04
C SER A 246 -8.68 10.02 12.25
N SER A 247 -8.87 9.51 13.47
CA SER A 247 -8.60 10.29 14.69
C SER A 247 -7.12 10.37 15.04
N ASN A 248 -6.30 9.51 14.40
CA ASN A 248 -4.90 9.29 14.72
C ASN A 248 -4.67 8.87 16.18
N ALA A 249 -5.51 7.98 16.68
CA ALA A 249 -5.35 7.42 18.00
C ALA A 249 -3.99 6.71 18.13
N THR A 250 -3.25 7.03 19.20
CA THR A 250 -1.95 6.40 19.49
C THR A 250 -2.12 5.15 20.33
N GLU A 251 -3.08 5.16 21.23
CA GLU A 251 -3.36 4.04 22.12
C GLU A 251 -4.40 3.09 21.53
N GLY A 252 -4.27 1.81 21.85
CA GLY A 252 -5.23 0.81 21.43
C GLY A 252 -6.53 0.90 22.25
N ASN A 253 -7.67 0.72 21.57
CA ASN A 253 -8.92 0.51 22.28
C ASN A 253 -9.01 -0.93 22.85
N ILE A 254 -10.03 -1.21 23.67
CA ILE A 254 -10.22 -2.53 24.32
C ILE A 254 -10.25 -3.69 23.31
N SER A 255 -10.81 -3.48 22.13
CA SER A 255 -10.85 -4.50 21.07
C SER A 255 -9.53 -4.63 20.30
N GLY A 256 -8.55 -3.73 20.52
CA GLY A 256 -7.26 -3.72 19.84
C GLY A 256 -7.31 -3.36 18.36
N ILE A 257 -8.45 -2.90 17.84
CA ILE A 257 -8.67 -2.61 16.42
C ILE A 257 -8.08 -1.25 16.05
N ILE A 258 -8.14 -0.29 16.96
CA ILE A 258 -7.67 1.08 16.80
C ILE A 258 -6.36 1.25 17.54
N GLY A 259 -5.58 2.22 17.10
CA GLY A 259 -4.32 2.61 17.69
C GLY A 259 -3.21 2.67 16.65
N GLU A 260 -2.06 3.11 17.09
CA GLU A 260 -0.87 3.21 16.26
C GLU A 260 -0.35 1.82 15.87
N ILE A 261 0.15 1.69 14.66
CA ILE A 261 1.06 0.62 14.26
C ILE A 261 2.47 1.18 14.47
N PRO A 262 3.25 0.67 15.44
CA PRO A 262 4.58 1.16 15.71
C PRO A 262 5.52 1.03 14.52
N GLN A 263 6.53 1.87 14.45
CA GLN A 263 7.62 1.69 13.51
C GLN A 263 8.32 0.35 13.71
N TYR A 264 8.82 -0.22 12.64
CA TYR A 264 9.59 -1.45 12.68
C TYR A 264 10.70 -1.46 11.64
N GLN A 265 11.68 -2.31 11.89
CA GLN A 265 12.82 -2.52 11.01
C GLN A 265 13.13 -4.01 10.89
N LEU A 266 13.49 -4.43 9.69
CA LEU A 266 13.78 -5.82 9.37
C LEU A 266 15.10 -5.92 8.63
N LEU A 267 15.82 -6.98 8.88
CA LEU A 267 17.02 -7.35 8.16
C LEU A 267 16.81 -8.75 7.57
N ASP A 268 16.90 -8.85 6.25
CA ASP A 268 16.75 -10.09 5.50
C ASP A 268 18.08 -10.42 4.81
N ALA A 269 18.41 -11.71 4.72
CA ALA A 269 19.59 -12.16 4.00
C ALA A 269 19.28 -13.40 3.18
N SER A 270 19.87 -13.49 1.99
CA SER A 270 19.76 -14.68 1.15
C SER A 270 21.06 -14.97 0.41
N MET A 271 21.22 -16.22 0.07
CA MET A 271 22.37 -16.71 -0.66
C MET A 271 21.93 -17.75 -1.68
N SER A 272 22.39 -17.63 -2.91
CA SER A 272 22.12 -18.63 -3.94
C SER A 272 23.39 -19.08 -4.65
N TYR A 273 23.39 -20.33 -5.07
CA TYR A 273 24.48 -20.95 -5.83
C TYR A 273 23.94 -21.72 -7.03
N LEU A 274 24.50 -21.45 -8.20
CA LEU A 274 24.14 -22.08 -9.48
C LEU A 274 25.18 -23.11 -9.89
N ILE A 275 24.78 -24.38 -10.01
CA ILE A 275 25.64 -25.46 -10.54
C ILE A 275 24.98 -25.98 -11.82
N ARG A 276 25.57 -25.69 -12.98
CA ARG A 276 25.00 -26.08 -14.28
C ARG A 276 23.55 -25.60 -14.40
N LYS A 277 22.58 -26.52 -14.35
CA LYS A 277 21.14 -26.22 -14.43
C LYS A 277 20.41 -26.23 -13.07
N PHE A 278 21.11 -26.41 -11.97
CA PHE A 278 20.56 -26.47 -10.63
C PHE A 278 20.87 -25.20 -9.86
N LYS A 279 19.85 -24.51 -9.35
CA LYS A 279 19.99 -23.36 -8.44
C LYS A 279 19.53 -23.80 -7.05
N PHE A 280 20.38 -23.59 -6.06
CA PHE A 280 20.09 -23.72 -4.64
C PHE A 280 20.01 -22.32 -4.05
N GLU A 281 19.00 -22.05 -3.24
CA GLU A 281 18.87 -20.79 -2.56
C GLU A 281 18.44 -21.04 -1.11
N VAL A 282 19.13 -20.40 -0.17
CA VAL A 282 18.78 -20.37 1.25
C VAL A 282 18.57 -18.92 1.65
N GLY A 283 17.62 -18.67 2.52
CA GLY A 283 17.39 -17.32 3.03
C GLY A 283 16.83 -17.31 4.45
N ILE A 284 17.03 -16.17 5.08
CA ILE A 284 16.59 -15.85 6.42
C ILE A 284 15.83 -14.54 6.33
N ASN A 285 14.54 -14.57 6.63
CA ASN A 285 13.75 -13.37 6.80
C ASN A 285 13.75 -12.97 8.27
N ASN A 286 13.75 -11.67 8.52
CA ASN A 286 13.78 -11.10 9.86
C ASN A 286 14.93 -11.65 10.71
N LEU A 287 16.16 -11.53 10.21
CA LEU A 287 17.39 -12.03 10.83
C LEU A 287 17.55 -11.56 12.29
N THR A 288 17.13 -10.34 12.58
CA THR A 288 17.17 -9.72 13.93
C THR A 288 16.09 -10.26 14.87
N ASN A 289 15.13 -11.04 14.37
CA ASN A 289 13.97 -11.55 15.10
C ASN A 289 13.15 -10.43 15.75
N THR A 290 12.93 -9.34 15.03
CA THR A 290 12.11 -8.22 15.48
C THR A 290 10.65 -8.65 15.60
N TYR A 291 10.00 -8.37 16.75
CA TYR A 291 8.57 -8.55 16.91
C TYR A 291 7.83 -7.32 16.38
N TYR A 292 6.94 -7.53 15.43
CA TYR A 292 6.20 -6.44 14.78
C TYR A 292 4.83 -6.91 14.28
N PHE A 293 4.01 -5.96 13.91
CA PHE A 293 2.76 -6.20 13.20
C PHE A 293 2.52 -5.08 12.18
N THR A 294 1.78 -5.38 11.13
CA THR A 294 1.51 -4.44 10.01
C THR A 294 0.05 -4.05 9.91
N ARG A 295 -0.82 -4.68 10.70
CA ARG A 295 -2.26 -4.42 10.69
C ARG A 295 -2.93 -4.83 12.00
N ARG A 296 -4.08 -4.22 12.23
CA ARG A 296 -5.04 -4.62 13.25
C ARG A 296 -6.24 -5.26 12.56
N ALA A 297 -6.63 -6.45 13.02
CA ALA A 297 -7.74 -7.17 12.42
C ALA A 297 -9.09 -6.68 12.97
N THR A 298 -10.07 -6.67 12.10
CA THR A 298 -11.45 -6.30 12.42
C THR A 298 -12.33 -7.52 12.68
N GLY A 299 -11.88 -8.69 12.25
CA GLY A 299 -12.58 -9.95 12.29
C GLY A 299 -11.62 -11.12 12.47
N TYR A 300 -11.81 -12.20 11.66
CA TYR A 300 -10.98 -13.40 11.75
C TYR A 300 -9.48 -13.08 11.58
N PRO A 301 -8.60 -13.67 12.42
CA PRO A 301 -8.81 -14.69 13.47
C PRO A 301 -9.39 -14.17 14.79
N GLY A 302 -9.73 -12.90 14.87
CA GLY A 302 -10.30 -12.18 16.01
C GLY A 302 -10.00 -10.69 15.89
N PRO A 303 -10.73 -9.82 16.60
CA PRO A 303 -10.38 -8.41 16.61
C PRO A 303 -9.05 -8.19 17.34
N GLY A 304 -8.20 -7.29 16.82
CA GLY A 304 -6.96 -6.91 17.46
C GLY A 304 -5.71 -6.97 16.59
N ILE A 305 -4.57 -7.12 17.20
CA ILE A 305 -3.26 -7.17 16.56
C ILE A 305 -3.04 -8.54 15.92
N ILE A 306 -2.61 -8.55 14.65
CA ILE A 306 -2.11 -9.75 13.98
C ILE A 306 -0.59 -9.69 13.95
N PRO A 307 0.11 -10.52 14.76
CA PRO A 307 1.55 -10.59 14.73
C PRO A 307 2.06 -10.98 13.33
N SER A 308 3.12 -10.36 12.89
CA SER A 308 3.84 -10.74 11.68
C SER A 308 4.82 -11.88 11.97
N PRO A 309 5.27 -12.64 10.94
CA PRO A 309 6.16 -13.77 11.15
C PRO A 309 7.46 -13.36 11.86
N PRO A 310 7.90 -14.12 12.88
CA PRO A 310 9.21 -13.97 13.47
C PRO A 310 10.29 -14.38 12.46
N ARG A 311 11.55 -14.46 12.91
CA ARG A 311 12.63 -15.01 12.08
C ARG A 311 12.24 -16.37 11.51
N ASN A 312 12.39 -16.50 10.20
CA ASN A 312 12.10 -17.75 9.50
C ASN A 312 13.16 -18.02 8.43
N PHE A 313 13.25 -19.28 8.06
CA PHE A 313 14.22 -19.77 7.09
C PHE A 313 13.48 -20.39 5.91
N TYR A 314 14.05 -20.26 4.73
CA TYR A 314 13.57 -20.98 3.55
C TYR A 314 14.71 -21.60 2.76
N LEU A 315 14.38 -22.67 2.04
CA LEU A 315 15.25 -23.34 1.10
C LEU A 315 14.49 -23.50 -0.22
N THR A 316 15.10 -23.06 -1.30
CA THR A 316 14.55 -23.22 -2.65
C THR A 316 15.51 -24.03 -3.52
N PHE A 317 14.95 -24.99 -4.24
CA PHE A 317 15.66 -25.74 -5.27
C PHE A 317 14.97 -25.53 -6.61
N GLN A 318 15.71 -25.11 -7.62
CA GLN A 318 15.21 -24.83 -8.95
C GLN A 318 16.03 -25.59 -10.00
N ILE A 319 15.35 -26.17 -10.99
CA ILE A 319 15.96 -26.80 -12.15
C ILE A 319 15.61 -25.99 -13.39
N LYS A 320 16.60 -25.58 -14.15
CA LYS A 320 16.42 -24.97 -15.46
C LYS A 320 16.40 -26.11 -16.50
N ILE A 321 15.24 -26.30 -17.11
CA ILE A 321 14.98 -27.33 -18.14
C ILE A 321 15.41 -26.83 -19.50
#